data_c57e5a878b73ac1101696724334223e9
#
_entry.id   c57e5a878b73ac1101696724334223e9
#
_cell.length_a   1.000
_cell.length_b   1.000
_cell.length_c   1.000
_cell.angle_alpha   90.00
_cell.angle_beta   90.00
_cell.angle_gamma   90.00
#
_symmetry.space_group_name_H-M   'P 1'
#
loop_
_entity.id
_entity.type
_entity.pdbx_description
1 polymer ?
#
loop_
_entity_poly.entity_id
_entity_poly.type
_entity_poly.pdbx_seq_one_letter_code
_entity_poly.pdbx_strand_id
1 'polypeptide(L)'
;MIGVDDPRWLTTLPHLVRPLADEWLVGLLLRCDLVNGWPAGTTGRYLRRSPTAPPISNQALWAFATARSLNLPRLAALLALPLDALRQTTFEAELLRLRAPDRGPRRMVVSRPFRICPACIAAQRLIARSHVLPLVYSCPEHGVWLESACRCGAPLRPFHRRATPFTCPVCALPWQDLPRRVPDHDTLALDGRLMRLFRSFLDHGTAESIVHAMQAVVDERRKRGLKRQLPPLPREGALP
;
A
#
# COMPACT_ATOMS: atom_id res chain seq x y z
N MET A 1 18.61 -22.13 -25.42
CA MET A 1 18.36 -21.59 -24.06
C MET A 1 16.93 -21.05 -24.05
N ILE A 2 16.00 -21.77 -23.45
CA ILE A 2 14.63 -21.31 -23.26
C ILE A 2 14.75 -20.25 -22.16
N GLY A 3 14.49 -18.99 -22.50
CA GLY A 3 14.57 -17.89 -21.53
C GLY A 3 13.60 -18.17 -20.38
N VAL A 4 14.15 -18.30 -19.19
CA VAL A 4 13.42 -18.55 -17.91
C VAL A 4 12.48 -17.39 -17.56
N ASP A 5 12.40 -16.38 -18.43
CA ASP A 5 11.75 -15.08 -18.15
C ASP A 5 10.32 -14.93 -18.69
N ASP A 6 9.74 -15.95 -19.32
CA ASP A 6 8.33 -15.90 -19.73
C ASP A 6 7.46 -16.81 -18.85
N PRO A 7 6.86 -16.24 -17.83
CA PRO A 7 6.08 -16.91 -16.80
C PRO A 7 4.66 -17.27 -17.20
N ARG A 8 4.28 -17.08 -18.45
CA ARG A 8 2.94 -17.44 -18.93
C ARG A 8 2.62 -18.94 -18.78
N TRP A 9 3.65 -19.77 -18.64
CA TRP A 9 3.54 -21.22 -18.43
C TRP A 9 3.41 -21.63 -16.95
N LEU A 10 3.63 -20.73 -15.96
CA LEU A 10 3.45 -21.08 -14.55
C LEU A 10 1.98 -21.39 -14.27
N THR A 11 1.70 -22.56 -13.78
CA THR A 11 0.41 -22.98 -13.27
C THR A 11 0.24 -22.65 -11.78
N THR A 12 1.36 -22.68 -11.03
CA THR A 12 1.42 -22.32 -9.60
C THR A 12 2.72 -21.59 -9.32
N LEU A 13 2.74 -20.78 -8.26
CA LEU A 13 3.99 -20.18 -7.76
C LEU A 13 4.81 -21.26 -7.02
N PRO A 14 6.16 -21.24 -7.13
CA PRO A 14 7.02 -22.15 -6.37
C PRO A 14 6.78 -22.10 -4.87
N HIS A 15 6.59 -20.90 -4.33
CA HIS A 15 6.25 -20.68 -2.93
C HIS A 15 4.95 -19.90 -2.82
N LEU A 16 3.98 -20.49 -2.12
CA LEU A 16 2.64 -19.90 -1.95
C LEU A 16 2.63 -18.92 -0.79
N VAL A 17 1.93 -17.81 -0.98
CA VAL A 17 1.71 -16.78 0.04
C VAL A 17 0.22 -16.61 0.26
N ARG A 18 -0.21 -16.58 1.52
CA ARG A 18 -1.59 -16.24 1.88
C ARG A 18 -1.69 -14.77 2.26
N PRO A 19 -2.78 -14.07 1.92
CA PRO A 19 -3.03 -12.73 2.41
C PRO A 19 -3.04 -12.69 3.94
N LEU A 20 -2.46 -11.63 4.50
CA LEU A 20 -2.56 -11.31 5.91
C LEU A 20 -3.82 -10.47 6.16
N ALA A 21 -4.25 -10.41 7.42
CA ALA A 21 -5.35 -9.53 7.82
C ALA A 21 -5.02 -8.07 7.47
N ASP A 22 -5.97 -7.34 6.89
CA ASP A 22 -5.84 -5.95 6.42
C ASP A 22 -4.69 -5.71 5.41
N GLU A 23 -4.15 -6.76 4.78
CA GLU A 23 -3.05 -6.61 3.82
C GLU A 23 -3.54 -5.93 2.53
N TRP A 24 -2.78 -4.94 2.07
CA TRP A 24 -3.00 -4.36 0.76
C TRP A 24 -2.34 -5.21 -0.34
N LEU A 25 -3.00 -5.33 -1.49
CA LEU A 25 -2.56 -6.14 -2.64
C LEU A 25 -1.07 -5.90 -3.02
N VAL A 26 -0.59 -4.66 -2.90
CA VAL A 26 0.83 -4.35 -3.15
C VAL A 26 1.76 -5.09 -2.18
N GLY A 27 1.37 -5.19 -0.91
CA GLY A 27 2.12 -5.95 0.11
C GLY A 27 2.19 -7.43 -0.24
N LEU A 28 1.04 -8.02 -0.58
CA LEU A 28 0.95 -9.42 -1.02
C LEU A 28 1.85 -9.70 -2.22
N LEU A 29 1.82 -8.84 -3.25
CA LEU A 29 2.68 -9.00 -4.45
C LEU A 29 4.17 -8.94 -4.10
N LEU A 30 4.58 -8.02 -3.22
CA LEU A 30 5.97 -7.94 -2.77
C LEU A 30 6.39 -9.16 -1.94
N ARG A 31 5.49 -9.73 -1.14
CA ARG A 31 5.76 -10.96 -0.39
C ARG A 31 5.88 -12.16 -1.34
N CYS A 32 5.04 -12.23 -2.37
CA CYS A 32 5.21 -13.22 -3.43
C CYS A 32 6.58 -13.11 -4.10
N ASP A 33 7.00 -11.89 -4.45
CA ASP A 33 8.32 -11.66 -5.05
C ASP A 33 9.43 -12.08 -4.08
N LEU A 34 9.32 -11.72 -2.79
CA LEU A 34 10.33 -12.01 -1.78
C LEU A 34 10.55 -13.52 -1.59
N VAL A 35 9.47 -14.27 -1.36
CA VAL A 35 9.58 -15.72 -1.07
C VAL A 35 10.02 -16.54 -2.28
N ASN A 36 9.77 -16.02 -3.49
CA ASN A 36 10.20 -16.66 -4.73
C ASN A 36 11.56 -16.14 -5.23
N GLY A 37 12.26 -15.30 -4.47
CA GLY A 37 13.58 -14.76 -4.83
C GLY A 37 13.56 -13.81 -6.02
N TRP A 38 12.43 -13.19 -6.31
CA TRP A 38 12.26 -12.31 -7.46
C TRP A 38 12.47 -10.82 -7.13
N PRO A 39 12.94 -10.03 -8.10
CA PRO A 39 12.99 -8.57 -7.94
C PRO A 39 11.60 -7.97 -7.73
N ALA A 40 11.54 -6.87 -6.98
CA ALA A 40 10.29 -6.21 -6.64
C ALA A 40 9.44 -5.84 -7.87
N GLY A 41 8.16 -6.20 -7.84
CA GLY A 41 7.17 -5.98 -8.89
C GLY A 41 7.18 -7.05 -9.99
N THR A 42 7.92 -8.13 -9.85
CA THR A 42 7.93 -9.25 -10.83
C THR A 42 6.55 -9.89 -10.91
N THR A 43 5.99 -10.37 -9.81
CA THR A 43 4.63 -10.96 -9.78
C THR A 43 3.60 -10.04 -10.40
N GLY A 44 3.64 -8.74 -10.07
CA GLY A 44 2.70 -7.77 -10.64
C GLY A 44 2.82 -7.62 -12.15
N ARG A 45 4.05 -7.54 -12.69
CA ARG A 45 4.28 -7.46 -14.15
C ARG A 45 3.73 -8.67 -14.89
N TYR A 46 3.87 -9.83 -14.29
CA TYR A 46 3.37 -11.11 -14.74
C TYR A 46 1.86 -11.17 -14.93
N LEU A 47 1.18 -10.57 -13.95
CA LEU A 47 -0.26 -10.57 -13.83
C LEU A 47 -0.91 -9.39 -14.53
N ARG A 48 -0.15 -8.61 -15.29
CA ARG A 48 -0.70 -7.50 -16.04
C ARG A 48 -1.80 -8.00 -16.99
N ARG A 49 -2.98 -7.42 -16.87
CA ARG A 49 -4.20 -7.89 -17.55
C ARG A 49 -4.08 -7.83 -19.07
N SER A 50 -3.41 -6.79 -19.59
CA SER A 50 -3.13 -6.64 -21.01
C SER A 50 -1.92 -5.70 -21.21
N PRO A 51 -1.26 -5.72 -22.39
CA PRO A 51 -0.21 -4.75 -22.72
C PRO A 51 -0.69 -3.29 -22.65
N THR A 52 -1.98 -3.03 -22.88
CA THR A 52 -2.60 -1.70 -22.80
C THR A 52 -3.05 -1.31 -21.40
N ALA A 53 -3.08 -2.26 -20.44
CA ALA A 53 -3.38 -1.93 -19.06
C ALA A 53 -2.33 -0.97 -18.49
N PRO A 54 -2.68 -0.10 -17.50
CA PRO A 54 -1.73 0.78 -16.87
C PRO A 54 -0.49 0.01 -16.41
N PRO A 55 0.72 0.54 -16.61
CA PRO A 55 1.94 -0.14 -16.20
C PRO A 55 1.95 -0.32 -14.69
N ILE A 56 2.51 -1.45 -14.23
CA ILE A 56 2.82 -1.67 -12.83
C ILE A 56 3.96 -0.72 -12.46
N SER A 57 3.61 0.42 -11.88
CA SER A 57 4.56 1.48 -11.56
C SER A 57 4.20 2.18 -10.26
N ASN A 58 5.19 2.82 -9.66
CA ASN A 58 4.99 3.62 -8.45
C ASN A 58 4.10 4.85 -8.67
N GLN A 59 3.90 5.29 -9.91
CA GLN A 59 3.02 6.40 -10.26
C GLN A 59 1.56 5.97 -10.33
N ALA A 60 1.29 4.70 -10.60
CA ALA A 60 -0.04 4.14 -10.78
C ALA A 60 -0.51 3.28 -9.60
N LEU A 61 -0.01 3.51 -8.38
CA LEU A 61 -0.40 2.73 -7.19
C LEU A 61 -1.90 2.75 -6.91
N TRP A 62 -2.60 3.82 -7.29
CA TRP A 62 -4.06 3.89 -7.22
C TRP A 62 -4.77 2.79 -8.05
N ALA A 63 -4.11 2.25 -9.08
CA ALA A 63 -4.66 1.16 -9.89
C ALA A 63 -4.80 -0.13 -9.08
N PHE A 64 -4.04 -0.29 -8.00
CA PHE A 64 -4.15 -1.41 -7.07
C PHE A 64 -5.28 -1.25 -6.05
N ALA A 65 -5.95 -0.10 -6.01
CA ALA A 65 -7.17 0.06 -5.22
C ALA A 65 -8.30 -0.85 -5.73
N THR A 66 -8.37 -1.10 -7.05
CA THR A 66 -9.39 -1.94 -7.69
C THR A 66 -8.81 -3.12 -8.46
N ALA A 67 -7.51 -3.32 -8.41
CA ALA A 67 -6.79 -4.33 -9.18
C ALA A 67 -7.13 -4.39 -10.71
N ARG A 68 -7.69 -3.33 -11.29
CA ARG A 68 -8.10 -3.30 -12.70
C ARG A 68 -6.96 -3.54 -13.69
N SER A 69 -5.72 -3.25 -13.28
CA SER A 69 -4.51 -3.51 -14.07
C SER A 69 -4.01 -4.95 -13.98
N LEU A 70 -4.56 -5.76 -13.07
CA LEU A 70 -4.13 -7.11 -12.80
C LEU A 70 -5.18 -8.15 -13.16
N ASN A 71 -4.72 -9.34 -13.53
CA ASN A 71 -5.54 -10.52 -13.68
C ASN A 71 -5.65 -11.23 -12.33
N LEU A 72 -6.60 -10.77 -11.47
CA LEU A 72 -6.82 -11.38 -10.15
C LEU A 72 -7.24 -12.86 -10.23
N PRO A 73 -8.09 -13.31 -11.16
CA PRO A 73 -8.38 -14.75 -11.31
C PRO A 73 -7.13 -15.58 -11.52
N ARG A 74 -6.19 -15.10 -12.35
CA ARG A 74 -4.90 -15.78 -12.55
C ARG A 74 -4.04 -15.78 -11.27
N LEU A 75 -3.99 -14.67 -10.53
CA LEU A 75 -3.29 -14.64 -9.25
C LEU A 75 -3.91 -15.62 -8.25
N ALA A 76 -5.24 -15.72 -8.21
CA ALA A 76 -5.95 -16.68 -7.37
C ALA A 76 -5.56 -18.11 -7.69
N ALA A 77 -5.54 -18.46 -8.98
CA ALA A 77 -5.08 -19.78 -9.43
C ALA A 77 -3.62 -20.06 -9.06
N LEU A 78 -2.71 -19.10 -9.32
CA LEU A 78 -1.28 -19.21 -9.01
C LEU A 78 -1.00 -19.38 -7.51
N LEU A 79 -1.82 -18.80 -6.64
CA LEU A 79 -1.70 -18.89 -5.19
C LEU A 79 -2.56 -20.01 -4.57
N ALA A 80 -3.35 -20.72 -5.37
CA ALA A 80 -4.33 -21.70 -4.91
C ALA A 80 -5.30 -21.10 -3.85
N LEU A 81 -5.82 -19.87 -4.12
CA LEU A 81 -6.69 -19.13 -3.22
C LEU A 81 -8.04 -18.84 -3.85
N PRO A 82 -9.10 -18.71 -3.04
CA PRO A 82 -10.37 -18.16 -3.50
C PRO A 82 -10.17 -16.71 -4.00
N LEU A 83 -10.85 -16.34 -5.10
CA LEU A 83 -10.76 -14.99 -5.66
C LEU A 83 -11.19 -13.91 -4.64
N ASP A 84 -12.15 -14.21 -3.79
CA ASP A 84 -12.65 -13.26 -2.78
C ASP A 84 -11.60 -12.94 -1.71
N ALA A 85 -10.73 -13.90 -1.35
CA ALA A 85 -9.60 -13.63 -0.46
C ALA A 85 -8.65 -12.57 -1.05
N LEU A 86 -8.46 -12.57 -2.38
CA LEU A 86 -7.67 -11.55 -3.05
C LEU A 86 -8.41 -10.20 -3.17
N ARG A 87 -9.72 -10.24 -3.42
CA ARG A 87 -10.53 -9.00 -3.45
C ARG A 87 -10.48 -8.25 -2.14
N GLN A 88 -10.41 -8.96 -1.01
CA GLN A 88 -10.25 -8.35 0.32
C GLN A 88 -8.93 -7.58 0.49
N THR A 89 -7.90 -7.86 -0.32
CA THR A 89 -6.66 -7.09 -0.33
C THR A 89 -6.74 -5.78 -1.14
N THR A 90 -7.88 -5.52 -1.76
CA THR A 90 -8.18 -4.32 -2.55
C THR A 90 -9.22 -3.43 -1.84
N PHE A 91 -9.59 -2.32 -2.46
CA PHE A 91 -10.70 -1.46 -2.06
C PHE A 91 -11.87 -1.56 -3.03
N GLU A 92 -11.96 -2.64 -3.79
CA GLU A 92 -12.99 -2.77 -4.83
C GLU A 92 -14.40 -2.75 -4.26
N ALA A 93 -14.64 -3.48 -3.17
CA ALA A 93 -15.95 -3.54 -2.52
C ALA A 93 -16.39 -2.17 -2.00
N GLU A 94 -15.47 -1.44 -1.39
CA GLU A 94 -15.71 -0.10 -0.85
C GLU A 94 -15.99 0.91 -1.96
N LEU A 95 -15.21 0.86 -3.03
CA LEU A 95 -15.39 1.75 -4.18
C LEU A 95 -16.68 1.47 -4.96
N LEU A 96 -17.12 0.21 -5.00
CA LEU A 96 -18.42 -0.15 -5.58
C LEU A 96 -19.59 0.39 -4.76
N ARG A 97 -19.52 0.31 -3.43
CA ARG A 97 -20.53 0.89 -2.53
C ARG A 97 -20.65 2.40 -2.70
N LEU A 98 -19.51 3.08 -2.91
CA LEU A 98 -19.47 4.51 -3.15
C LEU A 98 -20.15 4.95 -4.45
N ARG A 99 -20.66 4.02 -5.27
CA ARG A 99 -21.20 4.30 -6.60
C ARG A 99 -20.34 5.29 -7.39
N ALA A 100 -19.05 5.20 -7.18
CA ALA A 100 -18.10 6.17 -7.70
C ALA A 100 -17.62 5.71 -9.08
N PRO A 101 -18.28 6.12 -10.17
CA PRO A 101 -17.88 5.69 -11.51
C PRO A 101 -16.52 6.25 -11.89
N ASP A 102 -16.05 7.36 -11.28
CA ASP A 102 -14.93 8.13 -11.77
C ASP A 102 -13.77 8.40 -10.79
N ARG A 103 -12.73 9.03 -11.32
CA ARG A 103 -11.38 9.21 -10.75
C ARG A 103 -11.33 9.86 -9.35
N GLY A 104 -12.35 10.62 -8.94
CA GLY A 104 -12.37 11.36 -7.68
C GLY A 104 -12.25 10.45 -6.44
N PRO A 105 -13.16 9.50 -6.22
CA PRO A 105 -13.15 8.65 -5.05
C PRO A 105 -11.96 7.70 -4.94
N ARG A 106 -11.35 7.29 -6.07
CA ARG A 106 -10.14 6.47 -6.05
C ARG A 106 -8.95 7.18 -5.41
N ARG A 107 -8.88 8.51 -5.55
CA ARG A 107 -7.86 9.34 -4.88
C ARG A 107 -8.11 9.46 -3.38
N MET A 108 -9.34 9.22 -2.93
CA MET A 108 -9.70 9.22 -1.51
C MET A 108 -9.27 7.93 -0.80
N VAL A 109 -8.95 6.88 -1.55
CA VAL A 109 -8.61 5.57 -0.99
C VAL A 109 -7.11 5.30 -0.98
N VAL A 110 -6.36 5.83 -1.96
CA VAL A 110 -4.91 5.61 -2.05
C VAL A 110 -4.18 6.94 -2.05
N SER A 111 -3.42 7.18 -1.00
CA SER A 111 -2.60 8.39 -0.83
C SER A 111 -1.35 8.38 -1.69
N ARG A 112 -0.85 9.56 -1.94
CA ARG A 112 0.54 9.81 -2.36
C ARG A 112 1.18 10.73 -1.32
N PRO A 113 2.42 10.47 -0.92
CA PRO A 113 3.34 9.39 -1.30
C PRO A 113 2.95 8.02 -0.73
N PHE A 114 3.54 6.94 -1.28
CA PHE A 114 3.47 5.59 -0.72
C PHE A 114 4.10 5.57 0.68
N ARG A 115 3.45 4.88 1.61
CA ARG A 115 3.85 4.85 3.03
C ARG A 115 3.81 3.45 3.60
N ILE A 116 4.69 3.20 4.55
CA ILE A 116 4.75 1.92 5.27
C ILE A 116 4.97 2.16 6.77
N CYS A 117 4.61 1.18 7.58
CA CYS A 117 5.02 1.09 8.97
C CYS A 117 6.26 0.19 9.08
N PRO A 118 7.43 0.68 9.54
CA PRO A 118 8.63 -0.15 9.69
C PRO A 118 8.42 -1.33 10.65
N ALA A 119 7.60 -1.16 11.69
CA ALA A 119 7.30 -2.22 12.63
C ALA A 119 6.42 -3.32 12.02
N CYS A 120 5.40 -2.97 11.20
CA CYS A 120 4.63 -3.96 10.44
C CYS A 120 5.51 -4.76 9.46
N ILE A 121 6.46 -4.06 8.80
CA ILE A 121 7.41 -4.72 7.90
C ILE A 121 8.33 -5.68 8.67
N ALA A 122 8.82 -5.27 9.84
CA ALA A 122 9.66 -6.12 10.69
C ALA A 122 8.92 -7.38 11.17
N ALA A 123 7.68 -7.22 11.61
CA ALA A 123 6.89 -8.31 12.18
C ALA A 123 6.45 -9.34 11.12
N GLN A 124 5.88 -8.89 10.01
CA GLN A 124 5.17 -9.78 9.07
C GLN A 124 5.36 -9.41 7.60
N ARG A 125 6.22 -8.47 7.24
CA ARG A 125 6.32 -7.90 5.88
C ARG A 125 4.98 -7.31 5.40
N LEU A 126 4.17 -6.82 6.33
CA LEU A 126 2.82 -6.33 6.08
C LEU A 126 2.83 -4.89 5.59
N ILE A 127 2.17 -4.63 4.47
CA ILE A 127 1.71 -3.31 4.06
C ILE A 127 0.20 -3.31 4.20
N ALA A 128 -0.29 -2.71 5.28
CA ALA A 128 -1.72 -2.69 5.56
C ALA A 128 -2.48 -1.74 4.64
N ARG A 129 -3.75 -2.02 4.37
CA ARG A 129 -4.66 -1.15 3.62
C ARG A 129 -4.81 0.21 4.31
N SER A 130 -4.79 0.22 5.65
CA SER A 130 -4.81 1.44 6.46
C SER A 130 -3.64 2.37 6.18
N HIS A 131 -2.45 1.85 5.83
CA HIS A 131 -1.26 2.67 5.57
C HIS A 131 -1.39 3.55 4.32
N VAL A 132 -2.25 3.19 3.38
CA VAL A 132 -2.39 3.91 2.12
C VAL A 132 -3.53 4.92 2.11
N LEU A 133 -4.29 5.01 3.19
CA LEU A 133 -5.37 5.98 3.30
C LEU A 133 -4.84 7.41 3.38
N PRO A 134 -5.44 8.37 2.66
CA PRO A 134 -4.87 9.71 2.47
C PRO A 134 -4.60 10.50 3.74
N LEU A 135 -5.40 10.33 4.75
CA LEU A 135 -5.35 11.14 5.98
C LEU A 135 -4.77 10.40 7.18
N VAL A 136 -4.33 9.16 6.99
CA VAL A 136 -3.69 8.35 8.03
C VAL A 136 -2.19 8.53 7.95
N TYR A 137 -1.55 8.99 9.02
CA TYR A 137 -0.11 9.27 9.09
C TYR A 137 0.62 8.40 10.08
N SER A 138 -0.08 7.75 10.99
CA SER A 138 0.48 6.82 11.97
C SER A 138 -0.09 5.41 11.76
N CYS A 139 0.69 4.41 12.14
CA CYS A 139 0.24 3.04 12.15
C CYS A 139 -0.71 2.81 13.34
N PRO A 140 -1.94 2.37 13.11
CA PRO A 140 -2.88 2.16 14.21
C PRO A 140 -2.48 1.00 15.14
N GLU A 141 -1.71 0.06 14.63
CA GLU A 141 -1.24 -1.12 15.38
C GLU A 141 -0.03 -0.80 16.26
N HIS A 142 0.91 -0.01 15.73
CA HIS A 142 2.19 0.22 16.39
C HIS A 142 2.37 1.64 16.95
N GLY A 143 1.42 2.56 16.70
CA GLY A 143 1.51 3.94 17.17
C GLY A 143 2.74 4.72 16.66
N VAL A 144 3.30 4.34 15.52
CA VAL A 144 4.47 5.01 14.94
C VAL A 144 4.11 5.71 13.63
N TRP A 145 4.88 6.73 13.25
CA TRP A 145 4.73 7.39 11.96
C TRP A 145 4.86 6.41 10.79
N LEU A 146 4.04 6.60 9.77
CA LEU A 146 4.20 5.93 8.49
C LEU A 146 5.29 6.62 7.69
N GLU A 147 6.33 5.89 7.33
CA GLU A 147 7.45 6.40 6.57
C GLU A 147 7.17 6.38 5.06
N SER A 148 7.56 7.45 4.36
CA SER A 148 7.42 7.60 2.91
C SER A 148 8.74 7.71 2.17
N ALA A 149 9.83 7.90 2.92
CA ALA A 149 11.18 8.03 2.38
C ALA A 149 12.17 7.20 3.18
N CYS A 150 13.24 6.79 2.54
CA CYS A 150 14.37 6.14 3.17
C CYS A 150 15.25 7.16 3.91
N ARG A 151 16.14 6.69 4.79
CA ARG A 151 17.18 7.54 5.44
C ARG A 151 18.09 8.26 4.44
N CYS A 152 18.32 7.70 3.26
CA CYS A 152 19.08 8.34 2.19
C CYS A 152 18.28 9.43 1.44
N GLY A 153 17.06 9.76 1.87
CA GLY A 153 16.18 10.74 1.22
C GLY A 153 15.38 10.20 0.05
N ALA A 154 15.69 9.02 -0.48
CA ALA A 154 14.95 8.45 -1.59
C ALA A 154 13.51 8.11 -1.20
N PRO A 155 12.50 8.41 -2.04
CA PRO A 155 11.12 8.02 -1.78
C PRO A 155 10.99 6.50 -1.80
N LEU A 156 10.15 5.95 -0.92
CA LEU A 156 9.85 4.53 -0.93
C LEU A 156 9.06 4.17 -2.20
N ARG A 157 9.53 3.14 -2.88
CA ARG A 157 8.97 2.67 -4.15
C ARG A 157 8.79 1.16 -4.10
N PRO A 158 7.54 0.64 -4.03
CA PRO A 158 7.30 -0.79 -3.94
C PRO A 158 7.74 -1.56 -5.18
N PHE A 159 7.74 -0.93 -6.35
CA PHE A 159 8.07 -1.60 -7.59
C PHE A 159 9.35 -1.01 -8.20
N HIS A 160 10.44 -1.74 -8.06
CA HIS A 160 11.72 -1.38 -8.64
C HIS A 160 12.45 -2.62 -9.14
N ARG A 161 12.69 -2.71 -10.45
CA ARG A 161 13.18 -3.91 -11.15
C ARG A 161 14.53 -4.45 -10.65
N ARG A 162 15.33 -3.63 -9.98
CA ARG A 162 16.68 -4.00 -9.50
C ARG A 162 16.75 -4.11 -7.98
N ALA A 163 15.65 -3.87 -7.29
CA ALA A 163 15.64 -3.92 -5.82
C ALA A 163 15.03 -5.22 -5.33
N THR A 164 15.57 -5.74 -4.23
CA THR A 164 14.92 -6.76 -3.44
C THR A 164 13.62 -6.19 -2.86
N PRO A 165 12.54 -6.97 -2.78
CA PRO A 165 11.31 -6.53 -2.11
C PRO A 165 11.60 -6.01 -0.69
N PHE A 166 10.88 -4.96 -0.27
CA PHE A 166 11.01 -4.31 1.04
C PHE A 166 12.39 -3.68 1.32
N THR A 167 13.12 -3.29 0.28
CA THR A 167 14.38 -2.54 0.43
C THR A 167 14.33 -1.21 -0.32
N CYS A 168 15.18 -0.28 0.08
CA CYS A 168 15.37 0.98 -0.64
C CYS A 168 16.03 0.72 -2.00
N PRO A 169 15.50 1.23 -3.11
CA PRO A 169 16.09 1.00 -4.43
C PRO A 169 17.42 1.75 -4.67
N VAL A 170 17.80 2.67 -3.76
CA VAL A 170 19.01 3.51 -3.89
C VAL A 170 20.14 2.98 -3.00
N CYS A 171 19.88 2.77 -1.70
CA CYS A 171 20.90 2.37 -0.74
C CYS A 171 20.74 0.94 -0.21
N ALA A 172 19.78 0.19 -0.74
CA ALA A 172 19.45 -1.19 -0.33
C ALA A 172 19.06 -1.38 1.15
N LEU A 173 18.88 -0.29 1.92
CA LEU A 173 18.44 -0.37 3.32
C LEU A 173 17.10 -1.10 3.41
N PRO A 174 16.96 -2.16 4.24
CA PRO A 174 15.69 -2.81 4.48
C PRO A 174 14.68 -1.85 5.11
N TRP A 175 13.42 -1.89 4.67
CA TRP A 175 12.39 -0.97 5.19
C TRP A 175 12.05 -1.20 6.67
N GLN A 176 12.32 -2.38 7.19
CA GLN A 176 12.17 -2.68 8.62
C GLN A 176 13.13 -1.90 9.51
N ASP A 177 14.27 -1.44 8.95
CA ASP A 177 15.34 -0.71 9.64
C ASP A 177 15.16 0.81 9.56
N LEU A 178 14.05 1.26 8.98
CA LEU A 178 13.65 2.67 9.01
C LEU A 178 13.31 3.12 10.44
N PRO A 179 13.41 4.43 10.75
CA PRO A 179 13.13 4.94 12.08
C PRO A 179 11.68 4.66 12.50
N ARG A 180 11.48 4.31 13.78
CA ARG A 180 10.16 4.14 14.39
C ARG A 180 9.87 5.36 15.27
N ARG A 181 9.50 6.46 14.64
CA ARG A 181 9.20 7.70 15.32
C ARG A 181 7.77 7.66 15.84
N VAL A 182 7.56 8.07 17.10
CA VAL A 182 6.23 8.15 17.72
C VAL A 182 5.65 9.53 17.41
N PRO A 183 4.42 9.63 16.87
CA PRO A 183 3.72 10.90 16.69
C PRO A 183 3.22 11.42 18.05
N ASP A 184 2.84 12.71 18.07
CA ASP A 184 2.15 13.28 19.21
C ASP A 184 0.79 12.61 19.45
N HIS A 185 0.29 12.75 20.69
CA HIS A 185 -0.97 12.15 21.12
C HIS A 185 -2.16 12.59 20.25
N ASP A 186 -2.20 13.86 19.84
CA ASP A 186 -3.29 14.40 19.05
C ASP A 186 -3.33 13.80 17.64
N THR A 187 -2.18 13.59 17.03
CA THR A 187 -2.07 12.88 15.75
C THR A 187 -2.56 11.44 15.86
N LEU A 188 -2.13 10.70 16.90
CA LEU A 188 -2.60 9.32 17.14
C LEU A 188 -4.12 9.27 17.34
N ALA A 189 -4.67 10.17 18.15
CA ALA A 189 -6.10 10.23 18.43
C ALA A 189 -6.92 10.54 17.16
N LEU A 190 -6.44 11.44 16.29
CA LEU A 190 -7.07 11.78 15.03
C LEU A 190 -7.01 10.62 14.02
N ASP A 191 -5.85 10.00 13.88
CA ASP A 191 -5.69 8.85 13.00
C ASP A 191 -6.55 7.67 13.47
N GLY A 192 -6.63 7.44 14.79
CA GLY A 192 -7.53 6.44 15.37
C GLY A 192 -9.01 6.71 15.09
N ARG A 193 -9.45 7.98 15.14
CA ARG A 193 -10.83 8.37 14.74
C ARG A 193 -11.07 8.13 13.26
N LEU A 194 -10.15 8.53 12.39
CA LEU A 194 -10.24 8.26 10.95
C LEU A 194 -10.36 6.78 10.64
N MET A 195 -9.56 5.96 11.30
CA MET A 195 -9.61 4.51 11.11
C MET A 195 -10.95 3.91 11.54
N ARG A 196 -11.52 4.36 12.69
CA ARG A 196 -12.85 3.91 13.13
C ARG A 196 -13.92 4.33 12.14
N LEU A 197 -13.89 5.59 11.66
CA LEU A 197 -14.81 6.08 10.65
C LEU A 197 -14.70 5.30 9.35
N PHE A 198 -13.48 4.99 8.93
CA PHE A 198 -13.24 4.21 7.73
C PHE A 198 -13.75 2.77 7.87
N ARG A 199 -13.51 2.11 9.03
CA ARG A 199 -14.06 0.78 9.32
C ARG A 199 -15.59 0.79 9.35
N SER A 200 -16.19 1.73 10.06
CA SER A 200 -17.66 1.90 10.10
C SER A 200 -18.26 2.08 8.71
N PHE A 201 -17.53 2.76 7.83
CA PHE A 201 -17.93 2.85 6.42
C PHE A 201 -17.82 1.54 5.66
N LEU A 202 -16.76 0.81 5.86
CA LEU A 202 -16.59 -0.51 5.23
C LEU A 202 -17.78 -1.43 5.59
N ASP A 203 -18.29 -1.28 6.80
CA ASP A 203 -19.34 -2.12 7.32
C ASP A 203 -20.75 -1.63 6.94
N HIS A 204 -21.05 -0.33 7.02
CA HIS A 204 -22.44 0.15 7.03
C HIS A 204 -22.68 1.49 6.32
N GLY A 205 -21.66 2.14 5.73
CA GLY A 205 -21.73 3.55 5.37
C GLY A 205 -22.28 3.87 3.99
N THR A 206 -22.82 5.08 3.87
CA THR A 206 -23.07 5.75 2.60
C THR A 206 -21.88 6.65 2.22
N ALA A 207 -21.72 6.93 0.92
CA ALA A 207 -20.65 7.80 0.42
C ALA A 207 -20.64 9.18 1.09
N GLU A 208 -21.82 9.74 1.36
CA GLU A 208 -21.99 11.05 2.00
C GLU A 208 -21.49 11.09 3.44
N SER A 209 -21.76 10.04 4.21
CA SER A 209 -21.33 9.97 5.62
C SER A 209 -19.82 9.97 5.78
N ILE A 210 -19.06 9.36 4.83
CA ILE A 210 -17.60 9.40 4.84
C ILE A 210 -17.05 10.75 4.45
N VAL A 211 -17.53 11.31 3.36
CA VAL A 211 -17.05 12.61 2.91
C VAL A 211 -17.20 13.64 4.03
N HIS A 212 -18.36 13.65 4.72
CA HIS A 212 -18.58 14.52 5.87
C HIS A 212 -17.63 14.21 7.03
N ALA A 213 -17.46 12.94 7.39
CA ALA A 213 -16.58 12.54 8.48
C ALA A 213 -15.11 12.83 8.16
N MET A 214 -14.65 12.57 6.93
CA MET A 214 -13.30 12.94 6.49
C MET A 214 -13.10 14.46 6.49
N GLN A 215 -14.08 15.22 6.04
CA GLN A 215 -14.02 16.68 6.07
C GLN A 215 -13.92 17.19 7.51
N ALA A 216 -14.72 16.66 8.43
CA ALA A 216 -14.66 17.03 9.85
C ALA A 216 -13.27 16.77 10.47
N VAL A 217 -12.63 15.65 10.12
CA VAL A 217 -11.26 15.38 10.59
C VAL A 217 -10.23 16.29 9.94
N VAL A 218 -10.38 16.63 8.66
CA VAL A 218 -9.52 17.62 7.99
C VAL A 218 -9.63 18.97 8.65
N ASP A 219 -10.85 19.42 8.95
CA ASP A 219 -11.10 20.72 9.58
C ASP A 219 -10.56 20.76 11.02
N GLU A 220 -10.70 19.65 11.76
CA GLU A 220 -10.12 19.52 13.10
C GLU A 220 -8.57 19.57 13.06
N ARG A 221 -7.93 18.92 12.08
CA ARG A 221 -6.48 19.03 11.87
C ARG A 221 -6.04 20.46 11.58
N ARG A 222 -6.83 21.20 10.77
CA ARG A 222 -6.55 22.62 10.46
C ARG A 222 -6.67 23.49 11.70
N LYS A 223 -7.73 23.31 12.50
CA LYS A 223 -7.96 24.07 13.75
C LYS A 223 -6.83 23.88 14.75
N ARG A 224 -6.31 22.66 14.87
CA ARG A 224 -5.20 22.32 15.78
C ARG A 224 -3.82 22.67 15.21
N GLY A 225 -3.74 23.28 14.04
CA GLY A 225 -2.46 23.60 13.41
C GLY A 225 -1.61 22.38 13.05
N LEU A 226 -2.20 21.17 13.06
CA LEU A 226 -1.58 19.93 12.64
C LEU A 226 -1.41 19.98 11.11
N LYS A 227 -0.62 20.94 10.65
CA LYS A 227 -0.15 21.00 9.27
C LYS A 227 0.56 19.69 9.00
N ARG A 228 0.47 19.19 7.75
CA ARG A 228 1.20 18.03 7.24
C ARG A 228 2.64 18.04 7.76
N GLN A 229 2.86 17.50 8.92
CA GLN A 229 4.20 17.17 9.40
C GLN A 229 4.61 15.85 8.74
N LEU A 230 4.69 15.89 7.39
CA LEU A 230 5.63 14.98 6.77
C LEU A 230 6.98 15.33 7.38
N PRO A 231 7.71 14.36 7.96
CA PRO A 231 9.05 14.62 8.43
C PRO A 231 9.81 15.31 7.31
N PRO A 232 10.56 16.37 7.60
CA PRO A 232 11.34 17.04 6.58
C PRO A 232 12.22 15.97 5.91
N LEU A 233 12.15 15.91 4.60
CA LEU A 233 13.10 15.10 3.83
C LEU A 233 14.51 15.58 4.26
N PRO A 234 15.46 14.68 4.50
CA PRO A 234 16.86 15.07 4.69
C PRO A 234 17.25 15.99 3.53
N ARG A 235 17.78 17.17 3.85
CA ARG A 235 18.22 18.12 2.82
C ARG A 235 19.27 17.42 1.96
N GLU A 236 19.20 17.62 0.64
CA GLU A 236 20.24 17.21 -0.28
C GLU A 236 21.59 17.74 0.26
N GLY A 237 22.52 16.84 0.50
CA GLY A 237 23.86 17.19 1.02
C GLY A 237 24.29 16.48 2.30
N ALA A 238 23.46 15.67 2.94
CA ALA A 238 23.83 14.90 4.13
C ALA A 238 24.07 13.42 3.79
N LEU A 239 24.95 13.16 2.85
CA LEU A 239 25.61 11.84 2.70
C LEU A 239 27.06 11.99 3.19
N PRO A 240 27.52 11.09 4.10
CA PRO A 240 28.93 10.98 4.39
C PRO A 240 29.71 10.48 3.19
#